data_0d3e66aa344b09b8586e21ed0be8ffc2
#
_entry.id   0d3e66aa344b09b8586e21ed0be8ffc2
#
_cell.length_a   1.000
_cell.length_b   1.000
_cell.length_c   1.000
_cell.angle_alpha   90.00
_cell.angle_beta   90.00
_cell.angle_gamma   90.00
#
_symmetry.space_group_name_H-M   'P 1'
#
loop_
_entity.id
_entity.type
_entity.pdbx_description
1 polymer ?
#
loop_
_entity_poly.entity_id
_entity_poly.type
_entity_poly.pdbx_seq_one_letter_code
_entity_poly.pdbx_strand_id
1 'polypeptide(L)'
;MIFIDETGANTKMVRQRGRCLRGQRLVSPVPWGHWKTTTFTAGLRSGALVAPFLLDGPMDGEAFLVYVEKVLLAALSHGDTVIMDNLPAHKVAGVRELIESAGANLIYLPPYSPDLNPIELAFSKLKALLRKAAERTVSDLWQRIAAILGEFTPQECAAFFRHDGYVAT
;
A
#
# COMPACT_ATOMS: atom_id res chain seq x y z
N MET A 1 -16.31 1.65 3.34
CA MET A 1 -15.09 1.95 4.11
C MET A 1 -13.88 1.62 3.26
N ILE A 2 -12.91 2.54 3.16
CA ILE A 2 -11.68 2.37 2.39
C ILE A 2 -10.51 2.86 3.25
N PHE A 3 -9.51 2.02 3.47
CA PHE A 3 -8.25 2.40 4.11
C PHE A 3 -7.24 2.76 3.04
N ILE A 4 -6.67 3.95 3.12
CA ILE A 4 -5.66 4.47 2.18
C ILE A 4 -4.33 4.58 2.90
N ASP A 5 -3.27 4.12 2.24
CA ASP A 5 -1.91 4.25 2.75
C ASP A 5 -0.88 4.10 1.62
N GLU A 6 0.38 4.40 1.90
CA GLU A 6 1.49 4.21 0.98
C GLU A 6 2.58 3.32 1.55
N THR A 7 3.30 2.66 0.65
CA THR A 7 4.42 1.82 1.01
C THR A 7 5.57 1.93 0.01
N GLY A 8 6.79 1.98 0.51
CA GLY A 8 8.00 1.99 -0.31
C GLY A 8 8.34 0.59 -0.83
N ALA A 9 8.65 0.52 -2.13
CA ALA A 9 9.27 -0.63 -2.78
C ALA A 9 10.55 -0.18 -3.51
N ASN A 10 11.53 -1.05 -3.66
CA ASN A 10 12.77 -0.69 -4.36
C ASN A 10 13.39 -1.88 -5.10
N THR A 11 14.28 -1.56 -6.03
CA THR A 11 14.96 -2.54 -6.87
C THR A 11 16.04 -3.37 -6.14
N LYS A 12 16.23 -3.15 -4.84
CA LYS A 12 17.17 -3.90 -3.99
C LYS A 12 16.47 -4.92 -3.10
N MET A 13 15.14 -5.06 -3.19
CA MET A 13 14.39 -6.01 -2.39
C MET A 13 14.84 -7.44 -2.65
N VAL A 14 15.16 -8.18 -1.57
CA VAL A 14 15.52 -9.59 -1.60
C VAL A 14 14.90 -10.32 -0.42
N ARG A 15 14.83 -11.64 -0.51
CA ARG A 15 14.40 -12.47 0.62
C ARG A 15 15.30 -12.24 1.82
N GLN A 16 14.72 -11.93 2.97
CA GLN A 16 15.43 -11.65 4.22
C GLN A 16 15.69 -12.93 5.04
N ARG A 17 15.02 -14.03 4.70
CA ARG A 17 15.08 -15.31 5.40
C ARG A 17 15.09 -16.45 4.40
N GLY A 18 15.80 -17.52 4.73
CA GLY A 18 15.83 -18.78 3.98
C GLY A 18 16.02 -19.96 4.93
N ARG A 19 16.06 -21.15 4.38
CA ARG A 19 16.27 -22.40 5.12
C ARG A 19 17.53 -23.08 4.58
N CYS A 20 18.34 -23.63 5.48
CA CYS A 20 19.47 -24.48 5.18
C CYS A 20 19.51 -25.65 6.17
N LEU A 21 20.41 -26.64 5.94
CA LEU A 21 20.59 -27.74 6.87
C LEU A 21 21.08 -27.23 8.23
N ARG A 22 20.67 -27.92 9.29
CA ARG A 22 21.10 -27.58 10.66
C ARG A 22 22.65 -27.60 10.73
N GLY A 23 23.21 -26.57 11.35
CA GLY A 23 24.66 -26.39 11.48
C GLY A 23 25.33 -25.72 10.28
N GLN A 24 24.63 -25.46 9.19
CA GLN A 24 25.15 -24.72 8.04
C GLN A 24 24.74 -23.24 8.08
N ARG A 25 25.63 -22.37 7.54
CA ARG A 25 25.34 -20.95 7.34
C ARG A 25 24.63 -20.75 6.00
N LEU A 26 23.47 -20.13 6.03
CA LEU A 26 22.80 -19.68 4.81
C LEU A 26 23.54 -18.47 4.25
N VAL A 27 24.05 -18.58 3.04
CA VAL A 27 24.68 -17.49 2.29
C VAL A 27 23.81 -17.18 1.07
N SER A 28 23.48 -15.92 0.85
CA SER A 28 22.72 -15.47 -0.31
C SER A 28 23.29 -14.16 -0.83
N PRO A 29 23.43 -13.98 -2.15
CA PRO A 29 23.88 -12.73 -2.72
C PRO A 29 22.82 -11.63 -2.51
N VAL A 30 23.27 -10.42 -2.20
CA VAL A 30 22.44 -9.22 -2.12
C VAL A 30 22.90 -8.22 -3.17
N PRO A 31 21.97 -7.49 -3.82
CA PRO A 31 22.32 -6.45 -4.78
C PRO A 31 23.16 -5.36 -4.12
N TRP A 32 24.21 -4.97 -4.81
CA TRP A 32 25.09 -3.87 -4.41
C TRP A 32 24.83 -2.63 -5.28
N GLY A 33 25.18 -1.44 -4.80
CA GLY A 33 25.08 -0.18 -5.54
C GLY A 33 23.83 0.65 -5.19
N HIS A 34 23.59 1.67 -6.01
CA HIS A 34 22.44 2.55 -5.86
C HIS A 34 21.15 1.82 -6.25
N TRP A 35 20.07 2.10 -5.54
CA TRP A 35 18.74 1.58 -5.82
C TRP A 35 17.76 2.72 -6.03
N LYS A 36 16.73 2.46 -6.80
CA LYS A 36 15.61 3.37 -6.95
C LYS A 36 14.45 2.91 -6.08
N THR A 37 13.80 3.87 -5.44
CA THR A 37 12.63 3.67 -4.61
C THR A 37 11.40 4.14 -5.34
N THR A 38 10.38 3.32 -5.36
CA THR A 38 9.03 3.62 -5.83
C THR A 38 8.10 3.67 -4.63
N THR A 39 7.24 4.66 -4.56
CA THR A 39 6.11 4.66 -3.63
C THR A 39 4.91 4.03 -4.31
N PHE A 40 4.31 3.04 -3.68
CA PHE A 40 3.05 2.44 -4.06
C PHE A 40 1.97 2.89 -3.08
N THR A 41 0.92 3.52 -3.60
CA THR A 41 -0.25 3.96 -2.83
C THR A 41 -1.46 3.19 -3.31
N ALA A 42 -2.32 2.78 -2.41
CA ALA A 42 -3.58 2.10 -2.74
C ALA A 42 -4.62 2.29 -1.65
N GLY A 43 -5.85 1.92 -1.96
CA GLY A 43 -6.94 1.76 -1.01
C GLY A 43 -7.27 0.29 -0.79
N LEU A 44 -7.59 -0.09 0.44
CA LEU A 44 -8.12 -1.41 0.76
C LEU A 44 -9.60 -1.30 1.12
N ARG A 45 -10.45 -1.97 0.35
CA ARG A 45 -11.84 -2.30 0.68
C ARG A 45 -11.91 -3.74 1.21
N SER A 46 -13.02 -4.09 1.82
CA SER A 46 -13.25 -5.48 2.30
C SER A 46 -13.25 -6.53 1.18
N GLY A 47 -13.39 -6.12 -0.08
CA GLY A 47 -13.41 -7.03 -1.23
C GLY A 47 -12.24 -6.90 -2.20
N ALA A 48 -11.44 -5.84 -2.13
CA ALA A 48 -10.37 -5.60 -3.12
C ALA A 48 -9.39 -4.51 -2.68
N LEU A 49 -8.20 -4.53 -3.29
CA LEU A 49 -7.36 -3.33 -3.41
C LEU A 49 -7.89 -2.44 -4.53
N VAL A 50 -8.03 -1.15 -4.27
CA VAL A 50 -8.58 -0.15 -5.19
C VAL A 50 -7.65 1.05 -5.31
N ALA A 51 -7.86 1.87 -6.34
CA ALA A 51 -7.10 3.11 -6.55
C ALA A 51 -5.56 2.93 -6.47
N PRO A 52 -4.96 1.93 -7.16
CA PRO A 52 -3.53 1.73 -7.13
C PRO A 52 -2.81 2.86 -7.87
N PHE A 53 -1.71 3.35 -7.28
CA PHE A 53 -0.87 4.39 -7.86
C PHE A 53 0.61 4.11 -7.59
N LEU A 54 1.46 4.39 -8.59
CA LEU A 54 2.91 4.24 -8.50
C LEU A 54 3.58 5.58 -8.76
N LEU A 55 4.49 5.96 -7.88
CA LEU A 55 5.28 7.18 -7.98
C LEU A 55 6.78 6.82 -7.96
N ASP A 56 7.55 7.32 -8.93
CA ASP A 56 9.02 7.19 -8.90
C ASP A 56 9.59 8.24 -7.93
N GLY A 57 9.73 7.86 -6.69
CA GLY A 57 10.19 8.73 -5.60
C GLY A 57 9.31 8.69 -4.37
N PRO A 58 9.56 9.59 -3.41
CA PRO A 58 8.76 9.73 -2.20
C PRO A 58 7.40 10.38 -2.48
N MET A 59 6.40 10.02 -1.68
CA MET A 59 5.12 10.71 -1.64
C MET A 59 5.24 11.97 -0.78
N ASP A 60 4.96 13.12 -1.38
CA ASP A 60 4.79 14.38 -0.67
C ASP A 60 3.33 14.85 -0.75
N GLY A 61 3.04 15.99 -0.14
CA GLY A 61 1.67 16.50 -0.07
C GLY A 61 1.08 16.87 -1.45
N GLU A 62 1.90 17.37 -2.38
CA GLU A 62 1.44 17.73 -3.73
C GLU A 62 1.13 16.46 -4.53
N ALA A 63 2.02 15.47 -4.50
CA ALA A 63 1.81 14.18 -5.15
C ALA A 63 0.60 13.45 -4.57
N PHE A 64 0.39 13.54 -3.23
CA PHE A 64 -0.78 12.97 -2.59
C PHE A 64 -2.09 13.65 -3.01
N LEU A 65 -2.09 14.98 -3.13
CA LEU A 65 -3.25 15.71 -3.64
C LEU A 65 -3.60 15.29 -5.08
N VAL A 66 -2.59 15.15 -5.94
CA VAL A 66 -2.77 14.64 -7.31
C VAL A 66 -3.31 13.19 -7.30
N TYR A 67 -2.79 12.32 -6.44
CA TYR A 67 -3.32 10.98 -6.27
C TYR A 67 -4.81 10.99 -5.89
N VAL A 68 -5.20 11.83 -4.92
CA VAL A 68 -6.60 11.96 -4.51
C VAL A 68 -7.45 12.42 -5.70
N GLU A 69 -7.05 13.50 -6.36
CA GLU A 69 -7.81 14.10 -7.47
C GLU A 69 -7.96 13.18 -8.68
N LYS A 70 -6.88 12.51 -9.10
CA LYS A 70 -6.84 11.77 -10.36
C LYS A 70 -7.16 10.28 -10.24
N VAL A 71 -6.96 9.71 -9.05
CA VAL A 71 -7.05 8.25 -8.87
C VAL A 71 -8.08 7.86 -7.82
N LEU A 72 -7.98 8.44 -6.60
CA LEU A 72 -8.85 8.05 -5.51
C LEU A 72 -10.31 8.42 -5.77
N LEU A 73 -10.58 9.65 -6.20
CA LEU A 73 -11.97 10.11 -6.45
C LEU A 73 -12.73 9.19 -7.41
N ALA A 74 -12.06 8.66 -8.44
CA ALA A 74 -12.69 7.73 -9.40
C ALA A 74 -13.10 6.37 -8.78
N ALA A 75 -12.49 6.02 -7.63
CA ALA A 75 -12.78 4.79 -6.89
C ALA A 75 -13.76 4.99 -5.73
N LEU A 76 -14.14 6.23 -5.43
CA LEU A 76 -15.10 6.55 -4.36
C LEU A 76 -16.54 6.40 -4.83
N SER A 77 -17.39 6.03 -3.89
CA SER A 77 -18.85 6.06 -4.02
C SER A 77 -19.43 6.99 -2.94
N HIS A 78 -20.58 7.60 -3.25
CA HIS A 78 -21.30 8.40 -2.26
C HIS A 78 -21.58 7.58 -0.99
N GLY A 79 -21.30 8.19 0.18
CA GLY A 79 -21.43 7.52 1.48
C GLY A 79 -20.21 6.71 1.91
N ASP A 80 -19.16 6.63 1.09
CA ASP A 80 -17.91 5.99 1.53
C ASP A 80 -17.28 6.70 2.72
N THR A 81 -16.57 5.94 3.54
CA THR A 81 -15.69 6.47 4.57
C THR A 81 -14.26 6.14 4.20
N VAL A 82 -13.48 7.16 3.89
CA VAL A 82 -12.04 7.08 3.63
C VAL A 82 -11.32 7.20 4.96
N ILE A 83 -10.44 6.26 5.25
CA ILE A 83 -9.64 6.22 6.47
C ILE A 83 -8.17 6.22 6.06
N MET A 84 -7.38 7.10 6.63
CA MET A 84 -5.94 7.20 6.38
C MET A 84 -5.19 7.53 7.67
N ASP A 85 -3.90 7.32 7.64
CA ASP A 85 -3.07 7.66 8.77
C ASP A 85 -2.99 9.19 9.00
N ASN A 86 -2.34 9.59 10.07
CA ASN A 86 -2.28 10.97 10.53
C ASN A 86 -1.03 11.71 10.05
N LEU A 87 -0.46 11.34 8.88
CA LEU A 87 0.73 12.00 8.33
C LEU A 87 0.42 13.42 7.82
N PRO A 88 1.39 14.36 7.91
CA PRO A 88 1.21 15.71 7.38
C PRO A 88 0.90 15.74 5.89
N ALA A 89 1.47 14.83 5.08
CA ALA A 89 1.23 14.73 3.65
C ALA A 89 -0.25 14.47 3.31
N HIS A 90 -0.98 13.76 4.17
CA HIS A 90 -2.40 13.47 4.00
C HIS A 90 -3.33 14.63 4.41
N LYS A 91 -2.79 15.65 5.07
CA LYS A 91 -3.54 16.80 5.60
C LYS A 91 -3.33 18.08 4.80
N VAL A 92 -2.79 17.96 3.62
CA VAL A 92 -2.62 19.10 2.71
C VAL A 92 -3.98 19.69 2.36
N ALA A 93 -4.03 21.02 2.26
CA ALA A 93 -5.26 21.73 1.85
C ALA A 93 -5.78 21.17 0.52
N GLY A 94 -7.09 20.97 0.42
CA GLY A 94 -7.77 20.40 -0.73
C GLY A 94 -8.06 18.89 -0.63
N VAL A 95 -7.29 18.11 0.14
CA VAL A 95 -7.52 16.65 0.26
C VAL A 95 -8.89 16.35 0.85
N ARG A 96 -9.23 16.99 1.98
CA ARG A 96 -10.52 16.81 2.64
C ARG A 96 -11.65 17.29 1.75
N GLU A 97 -11.52 18.46 1.20
CA GLU A 97 -12.53 19.11 0.35
C GLU A 97 -12.86 18.26 -0.88
N LEU A 98 -11.83 17.65 -1.51
CA LEU A 98 -12.02 16.76 -2.65
C LEU A 98 -12.80 15.51 -2.26
N ILE A 99 -12.41 14.83 -1.18
CA ILE A 99 -13.08 13.61 -0.70
C ILE A 99 -14.53 13.90 -0.31
N GLU A 100 -14.76 14.98 0.43
CA GLU A 100 -16.11 15.38 0.86
C GLU A 100 -16.98 15.84 -0.31
N SER A 101 -16.41 16.49 -1.34
CA SER A 101 -17.13 16.86 -2.56
C SER A 101 -17.62 15.66 -3.37
N ALA A 102 -16.96 14.51 -3.24
CA ALA A 102 -17.41 13.24 -3.82
C ALA A 102 -18.52 12.55 -2.99
N GLY A 103 -18.97 13.17 -1.90
CA GLY A 103 -19.98 12.62 -1.00
C GLY A 103 -19.43 11.54 -0.06
N ALA A 104 -18.13 11.50 0.14
CA ALA A 104 -17.47 10.59 1.07
C ALA A 104 -17.05 11.31 2.37
N ASN A 105 -16.85 10.54 3.45
CA ASN A 105 -16.35 11.04 4.72
C ASN A 105 -14.86 10.76 4.85
N LEU A 106 -14.10 11.65 5.49
CA LEU A 106 -12.69 11.46 5.78
C LEU A 106 -12.43 11.35 7.29
N ILE A 107 -11.78 10.27 7.69
CA ILE A 107 -11.36 9.99 9.07
C ILE A 107 -9.85 9.77 9.09
N TYR A 108 -9.16 10.36 10.06
CA TYR A 108 -7.75 10.07 10.33
C TYR A 108 -7.62 9.11 11.50
N LEU A 109 -6.75 8.11 11.35
CA LEU A 109 -6.37 7.23 12.45
C LEU A 109 -5.63 8.00 13.55
N PRO A 110 -5.66 7.52 14.78
CA PRO A 110 -4.79 8.06 15.83
C PRO A 110 -3.32 8.00 15.41
N PRO A 111 -2.48 8.91 15.89
CA PRO A 111 -1.04 8.85 15.63
C PRO A 111 -0.45 7.50 16.06
N TYR A 112 0.45 6.94 15.24
CA TYR A 112 1.18 5.70 15.52
C TYR A 112 0.30 4.47 15.79
N SER A 113 -0.79 4.30 15.05
CA SER A 113 -1.73 3.18 15.22
C SER A 113 -1.82 2.29 13.96
N PRO A 114 -0.71 1.64 13.53
CA PRO A 114 -0.71 0.75 12.37
C PRO A 114 -1.57 -0.51 12.58
N ASP A 115 -1.78 -0.91 13.82
CA ASP A 115 -2.66 -2.00 14.26
C ASP A 115 -4.16 -1.76 14.01
N LEU A 116 -4.52 -0.52 13.71
CA LEU A 116 -5.86 -0.14 13.27
C LEU A 116 -5.96 0.04 11.74
N ASN A 117 -4.89 -0.28 11.00
CA ASN A 117 -4.82 -0.06 9.57
C ASN A 117 -4.67 -1.36 8.77
N PRO A 118 -5.75 -2.02 8.36
CA PRO A 118 -5.72 -3.34 7.71
C PRO A 118 -4.95 -3.36 6.38
N ILE A 119 -4.72 -2.22 5.74
CA ILE A 119 -3.93 -2.16 4.50
C ILE A 119 -2.45 -2.49 4.76
N GLU A 120 -1.95 -2.32 5.97
CA GLU A 120 -0.58 -2.70 6.33
C GLU A 120 -0.34 -4.22 6.21
N LEU A 121 -1.37 -5.04 6.47
CA LEU A 121 -1.32 -6.48 6.22
C LEU A 121 -1.23 -6.80 4.72
N ALA A 122 -2.00 -6.08 3.91
CA ALA A 122 -1.92 -6.20 2.45
C ALA A 122 -0.53 -5.78 1.94
N PHE A 123 0.03 -4.69 2.45
CA PHE A 123 1.39 -4.25 2.10
C PHE A 123 2.47 -5.21 2.59
N SER A 124 2.27 -5.87 3.72
CA SER A 124 3.16 -6.93 4.18
C SER A 124 3.20 -8.10 3.19
N LYS A 125 2.05 -8.57 2.69
CA LYS A 125 1.95 -9.58 1.63
C LYS A 125 2.62 -9.08 0.35
N LEU A 126 2.30 -7.88 -0.12
CA LEU A 126 2.90 -7.28 -1.30
C LEU A 126 4.43 -7.29 -1.21
N LYS A 127 5.00 -6.78 -0.11
CA LYS A 127 6.44 -6.74 0.12
C LYS A 127 7.07 -8.14 0.15
N ALA A 128 6.38 -9.14 0.70
CA ALA A 128 6.86 -10.52 0.70
C ALA A 128 6.96 -11.09 -0.73
N LEU A 129 5.96 -10.83 -1.57
CA LEU A 129 5.93 -11.25 -2.97
C LEU A 129 6.99 -10.51 -3.80
N LEU A 130 7.17 -9.21 -3.60
CA LEU A 130 8.23 -8.42 -4.26
C LEU A 130 9.64 -8.90 -3.88
N ARG A 131 9.88 -9.22 -2.60
CA ARG A 131 11.16 -9.82 -2.17
C ARG A 131 11.39 -11.20 -2.79
N LYS A 132 10.34 -11.96 -3.05
CA LYS A 132 10.42 -13.25 -3.75
C LYS A 132 10.76 -13.08 -5.23
N ALA A 133 10.14 -12.09 -5.89
CA ALA A 133 10.35 -11.76 -7.29
C ALA A 133 11.77 -11.20 -7.53
N ALA A 134 12.25 -10.35 -6.63
CA ALA A 134 13.60 -9.78 -6.66
C ALA A 134 13.90 -8.98 -7.94
N GLU A 135 12.96 -8.16 -8.38
CA GLU A 135 13.08 -7.32 -9.59
C GLU A 135 14.20 -6.27 -9.44
N ARG A 136 14.90 -5.99 -10.52
CA ARG A 136 16.12 -5.16 -10.51
C ARG A 136 15.99 -3.85 -11.29
N THR A 137 14.92 -3.68 -12.05
CA THR A 137 14.61 -2.43 -12.76
C THR A 137 13.31 -1.83 -12.23
N VAL A 138 13.13 -0.52 -12.39
CA VAL A 138 11.88 0.16 -12.02
C VAL A 138 10.72 -0.38 -12.86
N SER A 139 10.95 -0.58 -14.17
CA SER A 139 9.92 -1.11 -15.06
C SER A 139 9.43 -2.49 -14.63
N ASP A 140 10.36 -3.42 -14.34
CA ASP A 140 10.00 -4.78 -13.92
C ASP A 140 9.30 -4.75 -12.54
N LEU A 141 9.77 -3.89 -11.62
CA LEU A 141 9.14 -3.69 -10.32
C LEU A 141 7.68 -3.23 -10.46
N TRP A 142 7.42 -2.25 -11.34
CA TRP A 142 6.07 -1.74 -11.59
C TRP A 142 5.16 -2.79 -12.22
N GLN A 143 5.66 -3.52 -13.23
CA GLN A 143 4.94 -4.64 -13.84
C GLN A 143 4.64 -5.74 -12.81
N ARG A 144 5.61 -6.03 -11.93
CA ARG A 144 5.43 -7.02 -10.86
C ARG A 144 4.37 -6.57 -9.86
N ILE A 145 4.37 -5.31 -9.44
CA ILE A 145 3.34 -4.76 -8.56
C ILE A 145 1.96 -4.94 -9.21
N ALA A 146 1.80 -4.52 -10.47
CA ALA A 146 0.55 -4.68 -11.20
C ALA A 146 0.06 -6.14 -11.26
N ALA A 147 0.96 -7.09 -11.51
CA ALA A 147 0.63 -8.52 -11.52
C ALA A 147 0.19 -9.03 -10.14
N ILE A 148 0.88 -8.60 -9.06
CA ILE A 148 0.57 -9.01 -7.68
C ILE A 148 -0.80 -8.50 -7.23
N LEU A 149 -1.29 -7.35 -7.73
CA LEU A 149 -2.62 -6.85 -7.37
C LEU A 149 -3.72 -7.86 -7.69
N GLY A 150 -3.56 -8.65 -8.77
CA GLY A 150 -4.48 -9.73 -9.13
C GLY A 150 -4.43 -10.95 -8.18
N GLU A 151 -3.44 -11.04 -7.30
CA GLU A 151 -3.30 -12.13 -6.33
C GLU A 151 -4.04 -11.85 -4.99
N PHE A 152 -4.66 -10.68 -4.85
CA PHE A 152 -5.47 -10.34 -3.69
C PHE A 152 -6.91 -10.75 -3.91
N THR A 153 -7.36 -11.77 -3.18
CA THR A 153 -8.74 -12.24 -3.27
C THR A 153 -9.66 -11.45 -2.35
N PRO A 154 -10.97 -11.37 -2.65
CA PRO A 154 -11.94 -10.74 -1.76
C PRO A 154 -11.93 -11.34 -0.34
N GLN A 155 -11.74 -12.65 -0.23
CA GLN A 155 -11.67 -13.36 1.04
C GLN A 155 -10.48 -12.93 1.89
N GLU A 156 -9.31 -12.71 1.27
CA GLU A 156 -8.12 -12.20 1.96
C GLU A 156 -8.32 -10.76 2.40
N CYS A 157 -8.83 -9.89 1.51
CA CYS A 157 -9.11 -8.49 1.88
C CYS A 157 -10.06 -8.42 3.07
N ALA A 158 -11.14 -9.21 3.08
CA ALA A 158 -12.04 -9.30 4.21
C ALA A 158 -11.36 -9.88 5.48
N ALA A 159 -10.38 -10.78 5.32
CA ALA A 159 -9.62 -11.30 6.45
C ALA A 159 -8.73 -10.24 7.10
N PHE A 160 -8.13 -9.32 6.31
CA PHE A 160 -7.36 -8.19 6.85
C PHE A 160 -8.24 -7.28 7.71
N PHE A 161 -9.44 -6.95 7.24
CA PHE A 161 -10.40 -6.17 8.03
C PHE A 161 -10.75 -6.86 9.35
N ARG A 162 -11.06 -8.16 9.33
CA ARG A 162 -11.41 -8.92 10.55
C ARG A 162 -10.23 -9.00 11.53
N HIS A 163 -9.00 -9.11 11.03
CA HIS A 163 -7.80 -9.17 11.88
C HIS A 163 -7.69 -7.92 12.76
N ASP A 164 -7.96 -6.74 12.21
CA ASP A 164 -7.86 -5.46 12.91
C ASP A 164 -9.19 -5.05 13.59
N GLY A 165 -10.14 -5.99 13.71
CA GLY A 165 -11.38 -5.79 14.45
C GLY A 165 -12.51 -5.11 13.68
N TYR A 166 -12.35 -4.88 12.37
CA TYR A 166 -13.41 -4.33 11.53
C TYR A 166 -14.35 -5.44 11.05
N VAL A 167 -15.64 -5.26 11.27
CA VAL A 167 -16.67 -6.16 10.72
C VAL A 167 -16.91 -5.76 9.28
N ALA A 168 -16.73 -6.70 8.34
CA ALA A 168 -17.15 -6.50 6.96
C ALA A 168 -18.69 -6.49 6.93
N THR A 169 -19.26 -5.33 6.78
CA THR A 169 -20.70 -5.15 6.49
C THR A 169 -20.94 -5.25 5.00
#